data_2765f2406ecb77282db4987e735601b1
#
_entry.id   2765f2406ecb77282db4987e735601b1
#
_cell.length_a   1.000
_cell.length_b   1.000
_cell.length_c   1.000
_cell.angle_alpha   90.00
_cell.angle_beta   90.00
_cell.angle_gamma   90.00
#
_symmetry.space_group_name_H-M   'P 1'
#
loop_
_entity.id
_entity.type
_entity.pdbx_description
1 polymer ?
#
loop_
_entity_poly.entity_id
_entity_poly.type
_entity_poly.pdbx_seq_one_letter_code
_entity_poly.pdbx_strand_id
1 'polypeptide(L)'
;MFLIEVFKEKPRKSVAFCFGRMNPPTIGHARLLNTTARASAGGDYYIFLSHTQDSKKNPLDYNTKVDFVKSMYSQHAEHVSYGSLRTIMEIMEFLYHQNYTDVTYVCGNDRLPAFKELLNKYNGVDGGKTYYKFNSIDIVSSGPRDPDDDGVAGASASAARAAAEAGDKDEFKKITGAGRFAPQLYKAVRKGMLKEDASGYIPRNKREAKDPRYSHALSVDVTPKTPAKNARALKLV
;
A
#
# COMPACT_ATOMS: atom_id res chain seq x y z
N MET A 1 39.84 -37.79 17.68
CA MET A 1 39.59 -36.40 18.05
C MET A 1 38.44 -35.92 17.15
N PHE A 2 37.20 -35.98 17.65
CA PHE A 2 36.02 -35.58 16.88
C PHE A 2 35.91 -34.06 16.98
N LEU A 3 36.03 -33.36 15.85
CA LEU A 3 35.67 -31.95 15.73
C LEU A 3 34.16 -31.83 15.92
N ILE A 4 33.75 -31.39 17.10
CA ILE A 4 32.39 -30.89 17.30
C ILE A 4 32.34 -29.52 16.62
N GLU A 5 31.82 -29.46 15.38
CA GLU A 5 31.39 -28.21 14.78
C GLU A 5 30.28 -27.67 15.65
N VAL A 6 30.64 -26.70 16.49
CA VAL A 6 29.67 -25.89 17.21
C VAL A 6 28.98 -25.04 16.14
N PHE A 7 27.81 -25.45 15.69
CA PHE A 7 26.93 -24.62 14.89
C PHE A 7 26.59 -23.40 15.74
N LYS A 8 27.32 -22.29 15.56
CA LYS A 8 26.94 -21.00 16.10
C LYS A 8 25.60 -20.63 15.49
N GLU A 9 24.51 -20.76 16.26
CA GLU A 9 23.22 -20.22 15.84
C GLU A 9 23.43 -18.75 15.45
N LYS A 10 22.94 -18.37 14.27
CA LYS A 10 22.97 -16.95 13.87
C LYS A 10 22.24 -16.14 14.93
N PRO A 11 22.79 -14.99 15.35
CA PRO A 11 22.12 -14.14 16.34
C PRO A 11 20.70 -13.81 15.83
N ARG A 12 19.71 -13.92 16.71
CA ARG A 12 18.32 -13.61 16.37
C ARG A 12 18.20 -12.13 16.01
N LYS A 13 17.64 -11.87 14.85
CA LYS A 13 17.35 -10.52 14.37
C LYS A 13 15.87 -10.46 13.99
N SER A 14 15.10 -9.70 14.77
CA SER A 14 13.66 -9.59 14.61
C SER A 14 13.26 -8.36 13.81
N VAL A 15 12.13 -8.44 13.09
CA VAL A 15 11.53 -7.32 12.39
C VAL A 15 10.01 -7.40 12.43
N ALA A 16 9.35 -6.25 12.61
CA ALA A 16 7.92 -6.14 12.39
C ALA A 16 7.62 -5.44 11.07
N PHE A 17 6.54 -5.80 10.40
CA PHE A 17 6.13 -5.07 9.21
C PHE A 17 4.62 -5.10 9.00
N CYS A 18 4.12 -4.12 8.25
CA CYS A 18 2.78 -4.15 7.68
C CYS A 18 2.82 -3.93 6.17
N PHE A 19 1.79 -4.42 5.48
CA PHE A 19 1.60 -4.25 4.04
C PHE A 19 0.17 -3.85 3.75
N GLY A 20 -0.02 -2.68 3.15
CA GLY A 20 -1.35 -2.13 2.96
C GLY A 20 -1.52 -1.33 1.68
N ARG A 21 -2.78 -1.15 1.28
CA ARG A 21 -3.15 -0.31 0.12
C ARG A 21 -3.11 1.18 0.46
N MET A 22 -3.61 1.57 1.64
CA MET A 22 -3.69 2.96 2.12
C MET A 22 -4.11 3.95 1.02
N ASN A 23 -5.24 3.69 0.38
CA ASN A 23 -5.65 4.41 -0.83
C ASN A 23 -7.08 4.97 -0.74
N PRO A 24 -7.27 6.14 -0.11
CA PRO A 24 -6.25 6.97 0.55
C PRO A 24 -5.88 6.49 1.96
N PRO A 25 -4.78 7.02 2.57
CA PRO A 25 -4.52 6.84 3.99
C PRO A 25 -5.64 7.46 4.85
N THR A 26 -5.93 6.84 6.01
CA THR A 26 -7.03 7.24 6.93
C THR A 26 -6.60 7.07 8.38
N ILE A 27 -7.36 7.60 9.33
CA ILE A 27 -7.08 7.46 10.77
C ILE A 27 -6.92 5.99 11.18
N GLY A 28 -7.71 5.08 10.57
CA GLY A 28 -7.58 3.65 10.82
C GLY A 28 -6.21 3.07 10.45
N HIS A 29 -5.53 3.64 9.46
CA HIS A 29 -4.16 3.23 9.12
C HIS A 29 -3.14 3.67 10.19
N ALA A 30 -3.34 4.79 10.89
CA ALA A 30 -2.48 5.19 12.01
C ALA A 30 -2.39 4.07 13.08
N ARG A 31 -3.51 3.42 13.38
CA ARG A 31 -3.56 2.28 14.30
C ARG A 31 -2.69 1.10 13.83
N LEU A 32 -2.77 0.78 12.53
CA LEU A 32 -1.94 -0.26 11.92
C LEU A 32 -0.45 0.07 12.06
N LEU A 33 -0.04 1.30 11.72
CA LEU A 33 1.35 1.73 11.80
C LEU A 33 1.87 1.73 13.23
N ASN A 34 1.10 2.29 14.17
CA ASN A 34 1.44 2.28 15.60
C ASN A 34 1.56 0.86 16.18
N THR A 35 0.69 -0.05 15.73
CA THR A 35 0.77 -1.46 16.17
C THR A 35 2.00 -2.13 15.58
N THR A 36 2.38 -1.82 14.34
CA THR A 36 3.61 -2.34 13.72
C THR A 36 4.85 -1.86 14.48
N ALA A 37 4.93 -0.58 14.82
CA ALA A 37 6.02 -0.04 15.62
C ALA A 37 6.10 -0.70 17.01
N ARG A 38 4.97 -0.92 17.68
CA ARG A 38 4.95 -1.61 18.98
C ARG A 38 5.37 -3.08 18.87
N ALA A 39 4.94 -3.76 17.82
CA ALA A 39 5.26 -5.17 17.58
C ALA A 39 6.76 -5.40 17.32
N SER A 40 7.51 -4.37 16.93
CA SER A 40 8.98 -4.46 16.79
C SER A 40 9.71 -4.48 18.13
N ALA A 41 9.03 -4.17 19.25
CA ALA A 41 9.61 -4.13 20.61
C ALA A 41 10.92 -3.28 20.70
N GLY A 42 10.97 -2.18 19.94
CA GLY A 42 12.14 -1.29 19.84
C GLY A 42 13.19 -1.72 18.81
N GLY A 43 12.95 -2.81 18.08
CA GLY A 43 13.76 -3.24 16.94
C GLY A 43 13.32 -2.61 15.61
N ASP A 44 13.74 -3.23 14.53
CA ASP A 44 13.44 -2.76 13.18
C ASP A 44 11.96 -2.97 12.83
N TYR A 45 11.37 -2.00 12.12
CA TYR A 45 10.06 -2.20 11.49
C TYR A 45 9.97 -1.50 10.13
N TYR A 46 9.09 -2.04 9.27
CA TYR A 46 8.85 -1.50 7.93
C TYR A 46 7.37 -1.36 7.64
N ILE A 47 7.04 -0.33 6.86
CA ILE A 47 5.71 -0.07 6.33
C ILE A 47 5.80 -0.17 4.82
N PHE A 48 5.21 -1.22 4.25
CA PHE A 48 5.15 -1.44 2.82
C PHE A 48 3.80 -1.04 2.26
N LEU A 49 3.82 -0.39 1.09
CA LEU A 49 2.61 0.04 0.39
C LEU A 49 2.44 -0.74 -0.92
N SER A 50 1.21 -1.12 -1.24
CA SER A 50 0.93 -1.82 -2.49
C SER A 50 1.05 -0.88 -3.70
N HIS A 51 1.47 -1.42 -4.83
CA HIS A 51 1.53 -0.69 -6.11
C HIS A 51 0.19 -0.67 -6.86
N THR A 52 -0.86 -1.28 -6.30
CA THR A 52 -2.17 -1.34 -6.95
C THR A 52 -2.72 0.07 -7.17
N GLN A 53 -3.09 0.36 -8.41
CA GLN A 53 -3.71 1.61 -8.84
C GLN A 53 -4.87 1.31 -9.78
N ASP A 54 -6.01 1.91 -9.54
CA ASP A 54 -7.20 1.93 -10.39
C ASP A 54 -8.12 3.10 -9.97
N SER A 55 -8.98 3.56 -10.88
CA SER A 55 -9.86 4.71 -10.63
C SER A 55 -10.95 4.46 -9.59
N LYS A 56 -11.30 3.21 -9.28
CA LYS A 56 -12.44 2.86 -8.40
C LYS A 56 -12.03 2.68 -6.95
N LYS A 57 -10.99 1.87 -6.71
CA LYS A 57 -10.59 1.42 -5.36
C LYS A 57 -9.23 1.93 -4.93
N ASN A 58 -8.36 2.30 -5.88
CA ASN A 58 -6.98 2.69 -5.63
C ASN A 58 -6.59 3.91 -6.47
N PRO A 59 -7.24 5.09 -6.27
CA PRO A 59 -7.06 6.26 -7.12
C PRO A 59 -5.66 6.89 -7.05
N LEU A 60 -4.94 6.73 -5.95
CA LEU A 60 -3.60 7.29 -5.80
C LEU A 60 -2.56 6.35 -6.42
N ASP A 61 -1.64 6.90 -7.21
CA ASP A 61 -0.43 6.20 -7.62
C ASP A 61 0.50 5.93 -6.42
N TYR A 62 1.51 5.08 -6.65
CA TYR A 62 2.40 4.63 -5.59
C TYR A 62 3.16 5.78 -4.93
N ASN A 63 3.77 6.67 -5.73
CA ASN A 63 4.62 7.76 -5.21
C ASN A 63 3.79 8.76 -4.40
N THR A 64 2.66 9.21 -4.98
CA THR A 64 1.71 10.09 -4.29
C THR A 64 1.25 9.50 -2.97
N LYS A 65 0.98 8.21 -2.94
CA LYS A 65 0.57 7.50 -1.73
C LYS A 65 1.66 7.45 -0.66
N VAL A 66 2.90 7.15 -1.05
CA VAL A 66 4.06 7.17 -0.15
C VAL A 66 4.24 8.55 0.46
N ASP A 67 4.17 9.61 -0.35
CA ASP A 67 4.36 10.99 0.10
C ASP A 67 3.31 11.41 1.13
N PHE A 68 2.04 11.05 0.90
CA PHE A 68 0.98 11.33 1.88
C PHE A 68 1.13 10.50 3.15
N VAL A 69 1.49 9.23 3.06
CA VAL A 69 1.72 8.39 4.25
C VAL A 69 2.87 8.94 5.09
N LYS A 70 3.99 9.32 4.48
CA LYS A 70 5.12 9.93 5.18
C LYS A 70 4.75 11.29 5.81
N SER A 71 3.98 12.11 5.09
CA SER A 71 3.58 13.43 5.57
C SER A 71 2.55 13.37 6.69
N MET A 72 1.56 12.47 6.59
CA MET A 72 0.49 12.33 7.57
C MET A 72 0.95 11.61 8.86
N TYR A 73 1.89 10.69 8.73
CA TYR A 73 2.41 9.87 9.84
C TYR A 73 3.91 10.07 9.98
N SER A 74 4.31 11.33 10.21
CA SER A 74 5.72 11.75 10.21
C SER A 74 6.60 10.96 11.19
N GLN A 75 6.04 10.48 12.32
CA GLN A 75 6.75 9.62 13.28
C GLN A 75 7.14 8.25 12.69
N HIS A 76 6.55 7.83 11.59
CA HIS A 76 6.84 6.59 10.89
C HIS A 76 7.51 6.81 9.53
N ALA A 77 7.82 8.05 9.14
CA ALA A 77 8.26 8.39 7.79
C ALA A 77 9.51 7.62 7.34
N GLU A 78 10.49 7.46 8.24
CA GLU A 78 11.75 6.74 7.95
C GLU A 78 11.56 5.23 7.77
N HIS A 79 10.44 4.68 8.28
CA HIS A 79 10.11 3.26 8.20
C HIS A 79 9.22 2.91 7.00
N VAL A 80 8.75 3.93 6.25
CA VAL A 80 8.00 3.71 5.03
C VAL A 80 8.96 3.32 3.92
N SER A 81 8.94 2.04 3.56
CA SER A 81 9.78 1.50 2.49
C SER A 81 9.35 2.07 1.14
N TYR A 82 10.33 2.59 0.41
CA TYR A 82 10.17 3.05 -0.97
C TYR A 82 10.87 2.07 -1.90
N GLY A 83 10.13 1.37 -2.75
CA GLY A 83 10.74 0.38 -3.62
C GLY A 83 9.76 -0.36 -4.54
N SER A 84 10.25 -1.38 -5.21
CA SER A 84 9.54 -2.13 -6.24
C SER A 84 8.76 -3.35 -5.71
N LEU A 85 8.81 -3.65 -4.42
CA LEU A 85 8.12 -4.80 -3.84
C LEU A 85 6.60 -4.67 -3.96
N ARG A 86 5.97 -5.64 -4.60
CA ARG A 86 4.54 -5.59 -4.98
C ARG A 86 3.67 -6.57 -4.21
N THR A 87 4.27 -7.65 -3.71
CA THR A 87 3.57 -8.74 -3.04
C THR A 87 4.16 -9.01 -1.67
N ILE A 88 3.34 -9.62 -0.79
CA ILE A 88 3.82 -10.02 0.53
C ILE A 88 4.95 -11.06 0.45
N MET A 89 4.94 -11.92 -0.58
CA MET A 89 5.98 -12.92 -0.78
C MET A 89 7.33 -12.27 -1.12
N GLU A 90 7.35 -11.26 -1.99
CA GLU A 90 8.55 -10.46 -2.28
C GLU A 90 9.07 -9.72 -1.03
N ILE A 91 8.16 -9.24 -0.17
CA ILE A 91 8.53 -8.62 1.10
C ILE A 91 9.19 -9.64 2.04
N MET A 92 8.62 -10.85 2.16
CA MET A 92 9.20 -11.90 2.99
C MET A 92 10.60 -12.29 2.49
N GLU A 93 10.77 -12.46 1.19
CA GLU A 93 12.08 -12.75 0.58
C GLU A 93 13.07 -11.60 0.82
N PHE A 94 12.65 -10.35 0.64
CA PHE A 94 13.47 -9.17 0.95
C PHE A 94 13.94 -9.19 2.42
N LEU A 95 13.03 -9.40 3.38
CA LEU A 95 13.37 -9.45 4.80
C LEU A 95 14.33 -10.61 5.12
N TYR A 96 14.15 -11.75 4.48
CA TYR A 96 15.06 -12.89 4.61
C TYR A 96 16.48 -12.55 4.12
N HIS A 97 16.61 -11.86 2.98
CA HIS A 97 17.90 -11.38 2.47
C HIS A 97 18.54 -10.26 3.31
N GLN A 98 17.76 -9.56 4.15
CA GLN A 98 18.27 -8.63 5.17
C GLN A 98 18.75 -9.35 6.45
N ASN A 99 18.81 -10.69 6.42
CA ASN A 99 19.22 -11.56 7.51
C ASN A 99 18.32 -11.49 8.76
N TYR A 100 17.06 -11.11 8.63
CA TYR A 100 16.10 -11.31 9.71
C TYR A 100 15.83 -12.80 9.89
N THR A 101 15.71 -13.21 11.16
CA THR A 101 15.44 -14.58 11.56
C THR A 101 14.03 -14.79 12.08
N ASP A 102 13.42 -13.71 12.59
CA ASP A 102 12.11 -13.73 13.22
C ASP A 102 11.29 -12.54 12.66
N VAL A 103 10.08 -12.82 12.20
CA VAL A 103 9.25 -11.83 11.50
C VAL A 103 7.88 -11.72 12.15
N THR A 104 7.43 -10.50 12.41
CA THR A 104 6.07 -10.19 12.86
C THR A 104 5.32 -9.40 11.79
N TYR A 105 4.31 -10.01 11.19
CA TYR A 105 3.41 -9.32 10.25
C TYR A 105 2.20 -8.76 10.97
N VAL A 106 1.93 -7.46 10.78
CA VAL A 106 0.77 -6.79 11.38
C VAL A 106 -0.27 -6.50 10.32
N CYS A 107 -1.50 -6.96 10.54
CA CYS A 107 -2.60 -6.77 9.59
C CYS A 107 -3.95 -6.56 10.32
N GLY A 108 -5.00 -6.26 9.57
CA GLY A 108 -6.37 -6.24 10.10
C GLY A 108 -6.83 -7.63 10.52
N ASN A 109 -7.72 -7.68 11.51
CA ASN A 109 -8.21 -8.92 12.12
C ASN A 109 -8.83 -9.88 11.08
N ASP A 110 -9.54 -9.34 10.10
CA ASP A 110 -10.19 -10.05 9.00
C ASP A 110 -9.23 -10.88 8.13
N ARG A 111 -7.94 -10.55 8.13
CA ARG A 111 -6.92 -11.19 7.28
C ARG A 111 -6.00 -12.14 8.02
N LEU A 112 -6.04 -12.11 9.34
CA LEU A 112 -5.09 -12.83 10.20
C LEU A 112 -5.03 -14.34 9.89
N PRO A 113 -6.15 -15.10 9.81
CA PRO A 113 -6.11 -16.54 9.54
C PRO A 113 -5.48 -16.86 8.19
N ALA A 114 -5.90 -16.15 7.14
CA ALA A 114 -5.44 -16.40 5.78
C ALA A 114 -3.93 -16.14 5.62
N PHE A 115 -3.41 -15.07 6.22
CA PHE A 115 -1.97 -14.80 6.17
C PHE A 115 -1.15 -15.72 7.05
N LYS A 116 -1.69 -16.16 8.19
CA LYS A 116 -1.04 -17.14 9.05
C LYS A 116 -0.83 -18.47 8.30
N GLU A 117 -1.85 -18.94 7.62
CA GLU A 117 -1.76 -20.13 6.79
C GLU A 117 -0.77 -19.92 5.63
N LEU A 118 -0.95 -18.84 4.84
CA LEU A 118 -0.14 -18.56 3.66
C LEU A 118 1.35 -18.48 3.98
N LEU A 119 1.73 -17.63 4.95
CA LEU A 119 3.14 -17.35 5.20
C LEU A 119 3.86 -18.54 5.83
N ASN A 120 3.20 -19.32 6.69
CA ASN A 120 3.79 -20.52 7.26
C ASN A 120 3.89 -21.65 6.22
N LYS A 121 2.92 -21.78 5.32
CA LYS A 121 2.92 -22.79 4.27
C LYS A 121 4.16 -22.71 3.37
N TYR A 122 4.62 -21.51 3.07
CA TYR A 122 5.76 -21.26 2.17
C TYR A 122 7.09 -21.05 2.90
N ASN A 123 7.12 -21.13 4.22
CA ASN A 123 8.35 -20.96 5.01
C ASN A 123 9.30 -22.14 4.78
N GLY A 124 10.45 -21.89 4.15
CA GLY A 124 11.46 -22.90 3.84
C GLY A 124 11.11 -23.80 2.65
N VAL A 125 10.10 -23.44 1.86
CA VAL A 125 9.72 -24.21 0.66
C VAL A 125 10.51 -23.68 -0.54
N ASP A 126 11.30 -24.56 -1.12
CA ASP A 126 12.11 -24.29 -2.32
C ASP A 126 11.34 -24.58 -3.62
N GLY A 127 11.80 -24.01 -4.73
CA GLY A 127 11.24 -24.23 -6.07
C GLY A 127 10.15 -23.25 -6.50
N GLY A 128 9.83 -22.21 -5.70
CA GLY A 128 8.95 -21.10 -6.05
C GLY A 128 9.66 -19.93 -6.73
N LYS A 129 8.88 -18.88 -7.04
CA LYS A 129 9.43 -17.60 -7.53
C LYS A 129 10.13 -16.79 -6.45
N THR A 130 9.82 -17.06 -5.19
CA THR A 130 10.36 -16.40 -4.00
C THR A 130 10.72 -17.44 -2.97
N TYR A 131 11.77 -17.20 -2.22
CA TYR A 131 12.20 -18.07 -1.14
C TYR A 131 12.48 -17.29 0.14
N TYR A 132 12.00 -17.79 1.27
CA TYR A 132 12.36 -17.31 2.59
C TYR A 132 12.32 -18.45 3.61
N LYS A 133 13.12 -18.32 4.67
CA LYS A 133 13.15 -19.28 5.78
C LYS A 133 13.42 -18.52 7.09
N PHE A 134 12.38 -18.38 7.90
CA PHE A 134 12.46 -17.75 9.22
C PHE A 134 12.33 -18.78 10.33
N ASN A 135 12.90 -18.48 11.48
CA ASN A 135 12.74 -19.30 12.70
C ASN A 135 11.31 -19.16 13.23
N SER A 136 10.76 -17.94 13.20
CA SER A 136 9.36 -17.69 13.55
C SER A 136 8.70 -16.69 12.60
N ILE A 137 7.40 -16.91 12.36
CA ILE A 137 6.52 -15.98 11.64
C ILE A 137 5.29 -15.76 12.51
N ASP A 138 5.24 -14.61 13.17
CA ASP A 138 4.11 -14.20 13.99
C ASP A 138 3.19 -13.26 13.22
N ILE A 139 1.89 -13.37 13.45
CA ILE A 139 0.89 -12.49 12.84
C ILE A 139 0.05 -11.87 13.92
N VAL A 140 0.10 -10.53 13.97
CA VAL A 140 -0.54 -9.72 15.01
C VAL A 140 -1.66 -8.89 14.40
N SER A 141 -2.80 -8.86 15.08
CA SER A 141 -3.93 -8.01 14.70
C SER A 141 -3.68 -6.56 15.11
N SER A 142 -3.92 -5.63 14.19
CA SER A 142 -4.01 -4.20 14.53
C SER A 142 -5.37 -3.81 15.14
N GLY A 143 -6.25 -4.77 15.36
CA GLY A 143 -7.59 -4.61 15.91
C GLY A 143 -8.70 -4.83 14.88
N PRO A 144 -9.97 -4.83 15.34
CA PRO A 144 -11.12 -5.02 14.48
C PRO A 144 -11.20 -3.87 13.46
N ARG A 145 -11.73 -4.21 12.30
CA ARG A 145 -12.12 -3.29 11.26
C ARG A 145 -13.63 -3.27 11.27
N ASP A 146 -14.20 -2.38 12.07
CA ASP A 146 -15.65 -2.18 12.07
C ASP A 146 -15.98 -1.08 11.06
N PRO A 147 -16.71 -1.39 9.99
CA PRO A 147 -17.16 -0.39 9.02
C PRO A 147 -18.26 0.52 9.56
N ASP A 148 -18.94 0.12 10.64
CA ASP A 148 -20.12 0.80 11.19
C ASP A 148 -19.83 1.63 12.44
N ASP A 149 -18.57 1.63 12.93
CA ASP A 149 -18.16 2.41 14.09
C ASP A 149 -17.81 3.85 13.67
N ASP A 150 -18.47 4.83 14.27
CA ASP A 150 -18.24 6.27 14.08
C ASP A 150 -16.83 6.75 14.54
N GLY A 151 -16.07 5.86 15.15
CA GLY A 151 -14.71 6.12 15.63
C GLY A 151 -13.61 5.75 14.63
N VAL A 152 -12.40 5.46 15.16
CA VAL A 152 -11.21 5.07 14.37
C VAL A 152 -11.43 3.78 13.57
N ALA A 153 -12.33 2.90 14.04
CA ALA A 153 -12.65 1.64 13.39
C ALA A 153 -13.48 1.83 12.11
N GLY A 154 -14.40 2.81 12.06
CA GLY A 154 -15.22 3.13 10.87
C GLY A 154 -14.49 3.95 9.80
N ALA A 155 -13.33 4.53 10.10
CA ALA A 155 -12.57 5.36 9.16
C ALA A 155 -11.90 4.54 8.05
N SER A 156 -12.68 4.13 7.07
CA SER A 156 -12.21 3.28 5.96
C SER A 156 -11.79 4.11 4.73
N ALA A 157 -10.86 3.57 3.94
CA ALA A 157 -10.50 4.18 2.66
C ALA A 157 -11.69 4.18 1.66
N SER A 158 -12.65 3.27 1.83
CA SER A 158 -13.87 3.26 1.01
C SER A 158 -14.78 4.43 1.35
N ALA A 159 -15.01 4.71 2.64
CA ALA A 159 -15.77 5.86 3.10
C ALA A 159 -15.12 7.19 2.66
N ALA A 160 -13.78 7.30 2.77
CA ALA A 160 -13.06 8.46 2.29
C ALA A 160 -13.24 8.69 0.78
N ARG A 161 -13.19 7.63 -0.03
CA ARG A 161 -13.46 7.76 -1.47
C ARG A 161 -14.92 8.16 -1.76
N ALA A 162 -15.88 7.59 -1.02
CA ALA A 162 -17.29 7.96 -1.16
C ALA A 162 -17.52 9.45 -0.83
N ALA A 163 -16.94 9.95 0.27
CA ALA A 163 -16.97 11.38 0.61
C ALA A 163 -16.32 12.24 -0.49
N ALA A 164 -15.17 11.82 -1.03
CA ALA A 164 -14.53 12.52 -2.14
C ALA A 164 -15.42 12.52 -3.39
N GLU A 165 -16.07 11.41 -3.73
CA GLU A 165 -17.01 11.31 -4.85
C GLU A 165 -18.23 12.22 -4.68
N ALA A 166 -18.79 12.25 -3.47
CA ALA A 166 -19.92 13.12 -3.13
C ALA A 166 -19.58 14.62 -3.10
N GLY A 167 -18.28 14.96 -3.05
CA GLY A 167 -17.83 16.35 -2.93
C GLY A 167 -17.75 16.83 -1.48
N ASP A 168 -17.97 15.96 -0.51
CA ASP A 168 -17.96 16.26 0.92
C ASP A 168 -16.51 16.30 1.44
N LYS A 169 -15.98 17.52 1.50
CA LYS A 169 -14.60 17.77 1.94
C LYS A 169 -14.44 17.65 3.44
N ASP A 170 -15.47 17.96 4.20
CA ASP A 170 -15.40 17.95 5.66
C ASP A 170 -15.42 16.51 6.17
N GLU A 171 -16.31 15.69 5.65
CA GLU A 171 -16.33 14.26 5.97
C GLU A 171 -15.06 13.56 5.48
N PHE A 172 -14.56 13.89 4.28
CA PHE A 172 -13.28 13.39 3.79
C PHE A 172 -12.13 13.74 4.75
N LYS A 173 -12.06 14.98 5.22
CA LYS A 173 -11.04 15.45 6.17
C LYS A 173 -11.14 14.71 7.51
N LYS A 174 -12.36 14.52 8.02
CA LYS A 174 -12.64 13.76 9.25
C LYS A 174 -12.16 12.31 9.13
N ILE A 175 -12.56 11.59 8.10
CA ILE A 175 -12.22 10.17 7.88
C ILE A 175 -10.71 9.98 7.67
N THR A 176 -10.09 10.84 6.87
CA THR A 176 -8.66 10.71 6.59
C THR A 176 -7.77 11.16 7.74
N GLY A 177 -8.23 12.09 8.56
CA GLY A 177 -7.40 12.72 9.58
C GLY A 177 -6.20 13.47 9.00
N ALA A 178 -6.24 13.84 7.72
CA ALA A 178 -5.10 14.39 7.00
C ALA A 178 -4.74 15.83 7.41
N GLY A 179 -5.50 16.45 8.31
CA GLY A 179 -5.23 17.78 8.84
C GLY A 179 -4.97 18.81 7.74
N ARG A 180 -3.79 19.43 7.76
CA ARG A 180 -3.35 20.42 6.74
C ARG A 180 -3.18 19.84 5.33
N PHE A 181 -3.00 18.52 5.21
CA PHE A 181 -2.83 17.83 3.92
C PHE A 181 -4.15 17.44 3.26
N ALA A 182 -5.29 17.59 3.97
CA ALA A 182 -6.60 17.17 3.47
C ALA A 182 -6.99 17.78 2.12
N PRO A 183 -6.76 19.08 1.83
CA PRO A 183 -7.10 19.65 0.51
C PRO A 183 -6.31 19.03 -0.65
N GLN A 184 -5.02 18.79 -0.46
CA GLN A 184 -4.16 18.19 -1.47
C GLN A 184 -4.49 16.71 -1.66
N LEU A 185 -4.70 15.95 -0.58
CA LEU A 185 -5.10 14.56 -0.61
C LEU A 185 -6.46 14.40 -1.30
N TYR A 186 -7.44 15.24 -0.96
CA TYR A 186 -8.75 15.26 -1.60
C TYR A 186 -8.64 15.47 -3.11
N LYS A 187 -7.86 16.48 -3.54
CA LYS A 187 -7.63 16.78 -4.96
C LYS A 187 -6.99 15.59 -5.68
N ALA A 188 -5.97 14.97 -5.08
CA ALA A 188 -5.28 13.81 -5.65
C ALA A 188 -6.21 12.60 -5.78
N VAL A 189 -7.02 12.30 -4.74
CA VAL A 189 -8.01 11.20 -4.77
C VAL A 189 -9.05 11.47 -5.86
N ARG A 190 -9.62 12.67 -5.92
CA ARG A 190 -10.59 13.02 -6.98
C ARG A 190 -10.00 12.92 -8.37
N LYS A 191 -8.78 13.40 -8.58
CA LYS A 191 -8.08 13.29 -9.86
C LYS A 191 -7.93 11.82 -10.28
N GLY A 192 -7.55 10.95 -9.37
CA GLY A 192 -7.38 9.53 -9.65
C GLY A 192 -8.69 8.77 -9.86
N MET A 193 -9.81 9.23 -9.26
CA MET A 193 -11.14 8.63 -9.46
C MET A 193 -11.82 9.06 -10.76
N LEU A 194 -11.53 10.27 -11.22
CA LEU A 194 -12.09 10.82 -12.45
C LEU A 194 -11.18 10.43 -13.61
N LYS A 195 -11.74 9.84 -14.66
CA LYS A 195 -11.02 9.70 -15.93
C LYS A 195 -10.84 11.12 -16.50
N GLU A 196 -9.59 11.53 -16.72
CA GLU A 196 -9.33 12.71 -17.54
C GLU A 196 -9.84 12.39 -18.94
N ASP A 197 -10.73 13.19 -19.47
CA ASP A 197 -11.07 13.17 -20.88
C ASP A 197 -9.89 13.69 -21.73
N ALA A 198 -9.98 13.51 -23.06
CA ALA A 198 -8.93 13.95 -23.98
C ALA A 198 -8.65 15.48 -23.94
N SER A 199 -9.51 16.26 -23.31
CA SER A 199 -9.37 17.72 -23.10
C SER A 199 -8.70 18.07 -21.77
N GLY A 200 -8.41 17.08 -20.88
CA GLY A 200 -7.91 17.33 -19.54
C GLY A 200 -8.97 17.87 -18.56
N TYR A 201 -10.24 17.87 -18.96
CA TYR A 201 -11.33 18.33 -18.15
C TYR A 201 -11.71 17.30 -17.08
N ILE A 202 -11.74 17.72 -15.83
CA ILE A 202 -12.20 16.92 -14.69
C ILE A 202 -13.52 17.51 -14.19
N PRO A 203 -14.66 16.80 -14.33
CA PRO A 203 -15.95 17.29 -13.83
C PRO A 203 -15.90 17.61 -12.34
N ARG A 204 -16.46 18.73 -11.92
CA ARG A 204 -16.47 19.17 -10.51
C ARG A 204 -17.40 18.28 -9.66
N ASN A 205 -18.42 17.69 -10.29
CA ASN A 205 -19.38 16.82 -9.60
C ASN A 205 -20.10 15.89 -10.61
N LYS A 206 -20.88 14.91 -10.10
CA LYS A 206 -21.64 13.96 -10.92
C LYS A 206 -22.68 14.62 -11.86
N ARG A 207 -23.16 15.79 -11.52
CA ARG A 207 -24.14 16.55 -12.32
C ARG A 207 -23.46 17.11 -13.57
N GLU A 208 -22.29 17.67 -13.41
CA GLU A 208 -21.46 18.22 -14.48
C GLU A 208 -20.93 17.13 -15.42
N ALA A 209 -20.56 15.95 -14.86
CA ALA A 209 -20.15 14.78 -15.65
C ALA A 209 -21.25 14.21 -16.55
N LYS A 210 -22.53 14.50 -16.28
CA LYS A 210 -23.70 14.10 -17.08
C LYS A 210 -24.22 15.19 -18.01
N ASP A 211 -23.63 16.38 -17.99
CA ASP A 211 -24.08 17.51 -18.80
C ASP A 211 -23.71 17.28 -20.26
N PRO A 212 -24.68 17.30 -21.19
CA PRO A 212 -24.44 17.07 -22.64
C PRO A 212 -23.42 18.03 -23.25
N ARG A 213 -23.21 19.22 -22.67
CA ARG A 213 -22.21 20.19 -23.15
C ARG A 213 -20.78 19.67 -23.03
N TYR A 214 -20.53 18.72 -22.13
CA TYR A 214 -19.22 18.08 -21.90
C TYR A 214 -19.12 16.65 -22.46
N SER A 215 -20.23 16.11 -23.00
CA SER A 215 -20.27 14.76 -23.52
C SER A 215 -19.53 14.57 -24.86
N HIS A 216 -19.33 15.65 -25.62
CA HIS A 216 -18.57 15.60 -26.89
C HIS A 216 -17.07 15.35 -26.72
N ALA A 217 -16.52 15.60 -25.54
CA ALA A 217 -15.12 15.31 -25.24
C ALA A 217 -14.84 13.79 -25.08
N LEU A 218 -15.89 12.97 -24.91
CA LEU A 218 -15.79 11.52 -24.71
C LEU A 218 -15.77 10.71 -26.02
N SER A 219 -15.92 11.34 -27.18
CA SER A 219 -16.05 10.66 -28.49
C SER A 219 -14.84 10.79 -29.42
N VAL A 220 -13.70 11.28 -28.92
CA VAL A 220 -12.47 11.26 -29.72
C VAL A 220 -11.85 9.87 -29.62
N ASP A 221 -11.99 9.11 -30.69
CA ASP A 221 -11.38 7.80 -30.90
C ASP A 221 -9.85 7.94 -30.93
N VAL A 222 -9.20 7.72 -29.79
CA VAL A 222 -7.75 7.70 -29.69
C VAL A 222 -7.28 6.30 -30.03
N THR A 223 -7.26 5.97 -31.33
CA THR A 223 -6.45 4.85 -31.78
C THR A 223 -4.98 5.19 -31.51
N PRO A 224 -4.24 4.37 -30.76
CA PRO A 224 -2.83 4.62 -30.52
C PRO A 224 -2.10 4.55 -31.86
N LYS A 225 -1.52 5.67 -32.31
CA LYS A 225 -0.59 5.69 -33.43
C LYS A 225 0.60 4.82 -33.05
N THR A 226 0.73 3.69 -33.70
CA THR A 226 1.87 2.78 -33.62
C THR A 226 3.16 3.57 -33.82
N PRO A 227 4.15 3.56 -32.94
CA PRO A 227 5.42 4.21 -33.18
C PRO A 227 6.12 3.50 -34.32
N ALA A 228 6.56 4.26 -35.31
CA ALA A 228 7.31 3.80 -36.47
C ALA A 228 8.56 3.02 -36.03
N LYS A 229 8.73 1.82 -36.61
CA LYS A 229 9.90 0.98 -36.49
C LYS A 229 11.15 1.73 -36.99
N ASN A 230 12.01 2.14 -36.08
CA ASN A 230 13.40 2.43 -36.38
C ASN A 230 14.29 1.52 -35.54
N ALA A 231 14.42 0.28 -36.01
CA ALA A 231 15.48 -0.62 -35.59
C ALA A 231 16.75 -0.24 -36.35
N ARG A 232 17.68 0.46 -35.70
CA ARG A 232 19.08 0.47 -36.10
C ARG A 232 19.84 -0.54 -35.24
N ALA A 233 20.23 -1.63 -35.91
CA ALA A 233 21.13 -2.62 -35.38
C ALA A 233 22.48 -1.98 -35.05
N LEU A 234 22.92 -2.06 -33.80
CA LEU A 234 24.30 -1.87 -33.41
C LEU A 234 25.01 -3.23 -33.50
N LYS A 235 25.87 -3.38 -34.49
CA LYS A 235 26.85 -4.46 -34.55
C LYS A 235 27.90 -4.20 -33.48
N LEU A 236 28.13 -5.21 -32.64
CA LEU A 236 29.32 -5.34 -31.79
C LEU A 236 30.51 -5.79 -32.66
N VAL A 237 31.61 -5.09 -32.52
CA VAL A 237 32.96 -5.58 -32.78
C VAL A 237 33.61 -5.77 -31.42
#